data_bf143acb89a117348437d21b85c4cd0c
#
_entry.id   bf143acb89a117348437d21b85c4cd0c
#
_cell.length_a   1.000
_cell.length_b   1.000
_cell.length_c   1.000
_cell.angle_alpha   90.00
_cell.angle_beta   90.00
_cell.angle_gamma   90.00
#
_symmetry.space_group_name_H-M   'P 1'
#
loop_
_entity.id
_entity.type
_entity.pdbx_description
1 polymer ?
#
loop_
_entity_poly.entity_id
_entity_poly.type
_entity_poly.pdbx_seq_one_letter_code
_entity_poly.pdbx_strand_id
1 'polypeptide(L)'
;MLLEPVRYIERISFRYLIICLAYGTALKKLGEANDRVCAFDGDTKNSTFSLKFFEAFPERSSECFIAEQNLAGVAIGAACRNRAVTFASTFAAFFSRAADQIRMGAISQTNANFCGSHAGISIGEGNCYFMSMAF
;
A
#
# COMPACT_ATOMS: atom_id res chain seq x y z
N MET A 1 25.53 4.22 -29.94
CA MET A 1 25.18 5.15 -28.87
C MET A 1 23.67 5.03 -28.56
N LEU A 2 23.22 3.85 -28.13
CA LEU A 2 21.81 3.50 -27.84
C LEU A 2 21.65 2.78 -26.50
N LEU A 3 22.63 2.84 -25.58
CA LEU A 3 22.60 2.11 -24.30
C LEU A 3 22.21 2.95 -23.09
N GLU A 4 22.06 4.25 -23.22
CA GLU A 4 21.74 5.16 -22.11
C GLU A 4 20.29 5.03 -21.59
N PRO A 5 19.26 4.88 -22.44
CA PRO A 5 17.88 4.76 -21.96
C PRO A 5 17.65 3.48 -21.15
N VAL A 6 18.25 2.36 -21.55
CA VAL A 6 18.07 1.07 -20.87
C VAL A 6 18.66 1.08 -19.46
N ARG A 7 19.85 1.66 -19.27
CA ARG A 7 20.47 1.80 -17.93
C ARG A 7 19.68 2.72 -17.00
N TYR A 8 19.04 3.75 -17.55
CA TYR A 8 18.19 4.64 -16.77
C TYR A 8 16.93 3.92 -16.29
N ILE A 9 16.33 3.12 -17.15
CA ILE A 9 15.18 2.27 -16.88
C ILE A 9 15.49 1.25 -15.77
N GLU A 10 16.63 0.54 -15.87
CA GLU A 10 17.05 -0.42 -14.85
C GLU A 10 17.27 0.25 -13.47
N ARG A 11 17.83 1.46 -13.44
CA ARG A 11 18.03 2.21 -12.19
C ARG A 11 16.72 2.65 -11.54
N ILE A 12 15.73 3.04 -12.32
CA ILE A 12 14.41 3.40 -11.81
C ILE A 12 13.71 2.17 -11.27
N SER A 13 13.72 1.06 -12.01
CA SER A 13 13.14 -0.21 -11.58
C SER A 13 13.77 -0.71 -10.27
N PHE A 14 15.09 -0.62 -10.14
CA PHE A 14 15.80 -1.02 -8.93
C PHE A 14 15.46 -0.13 -7.72
N ARG A 15 15.36 1.18 -7.88
CA ARG A 15 14.93 2.10 -6.82
C ARG A 15 13.50 1.82 -6.37
N TYR A 16 12.63 1.49 -7.30
CA TYR A 16 11.24 1.18 -7.02
C TYR A 16 11.11 -0.11 -6.19
N LEU A 17 11.85 -1.15 -6.58
CA LEU A 17 11.91 -2.40 -5.83
C LEU A 17 12.42 -2.19 -4.39
N ILE A 18 13.38 -1.28 -4.20
CA ILE A 18 13.91 -0.93 -2.88
C ILE A 18 12.82 -0.28 -2.01
N ILE A 19 12.00 0.60 -2.55
CA ILE A 19 10.95 1.30 -1.77
C ILE A 19 9.88 0.31 -1.30
N CYS A 20 9.37 -0.55 -2.18
CA CYS A 20 8.38 -1.56 -1.81
C CYS A 20 8.95 -2.57 -0.81
N LEU A 21 10.20 -3.02 -1.02
CA LEU A 21 10.90 -3.91 -0.11
C LEU A 21 11.11 -3.26 1.27
N ALA A 22 11.45 -1.97 1.30
CA ALA A 22 11.60 -1.21 2.54
C ALA A 22 10.26 -1.10 3.27
N TYR A 23 9.17 -0.84 2.56
CA TYR A 23 7.83 -0.81 3.13
C TYR A 23 7.47 -2.14 3.80
N GLY A 24 7.55 -3.25 3.08
CA GLY A 24 7.21 -4.57 3.64
C GLY A 24 8.09 -4.98 4.82
N THR A 25 9.37 -4.57 4.79
CA THR A 25 10.30 -4.82 5.90
C THR A 25 9.99 -3.95 7.13
N ALA A 26 9.67 -2.68 6.91
CA ALA A 26 9.27 -1.75 7.96
C ALA A 26 7.95 -2.17 8.60
N LEU A 27 6.97 -2.57 7.78
CA LEU A 27 5.66 -3.02 8.25
C LEU A 27 5.77 -4.26 9.15
N LYS A 28 6.62 -5.24 8.77
CA LYS A 28 6.90 -6.41 9.61
C LYS A 28 7.51 -6.01 10.94
N LYS A 29 8.56 -5.17 10.94
CA LYS A 29 9.20 -4.67 12.17
C LYS A 29 8.22 -3.91 13.06
N LEU A 30 7.32 -3.13 12.46
CA LEU A 30 6.29 -2.41 13.20
C LEU A 30 5.31 -3.38 13.86
N GLY A 31 4.93 -4.47 13.18
CA GLY A 31 4.11 -5.53 13.74
C GLY A 31 4.76 -6.30 14.88
N GLU A 32 6.10 -6.46 14.85
CA GLU A 32 6.89 -7.03 15.95
C GLU A 32 6.89 -6.11 17.19
N ALA A 33 6.90 -4.80 16.97
CA ALA A 33 6.97 -3.80 18.04
C ALA A 33 5.59 -3.42 18.62
N ASN A 34 4.50 -3.66 17.87
CA ASN A 34 3.16 -3.23 18.28
C ASN A 34 2.10 -4.23 17.77
N ASP A 35 1.46 -4.90 18.71
CA ASP A 35 0.42 -5.91 18.47
C ASP A 35 -0.91 -5.34 17.93
N ARG A 36 -1.09 -4.02 17.99
CA ARG A 36 -2.25 -3.32 17.44
C ARG A 36 -2.13 -3.07 15.93
N VAL A 37 -0.98 -3.35 15.33
CA VAL A 37 -0.78 -3.19 13.89
C VAL A 37 -1.47 -4.31 13.12
N CYS A 38 -2.33 -3.93 12.17
CA CYS A 38 -3.02 -4.84 11.25
C CYS A 38 -2.74 -4.43 9.80
N ALA A 39 -2.63 -5.41 8.92
CA ALA A 39 -2.38 -5.18 7.50
C ALA A 39 -3.51 -5.74 6.63
N PHE A 40 -3.89 -4.96 5.63
CA PHE A 40 -4.89 -5.30 4.62
C PHE A 40 -4.28 -5.14 3.23
N ASP A 41 -4.60 -6.03 2.30
CA ASP A 41 -4.05 -5.95 0.94
C ASP A 41 -5.14 -6.18 -0.10
N GLY A 42 -4.98 -5.54 -1.24
CA GLY A 42 -5.87 -5.60 -2.39
C GLY A 42 -5.32 -6.48 -3.51
N ASP A 43 -4.93 -7.72 -3.20
CA ASP A 43 -4.38 -8.72 -4.13
C ASP A 43 -3.04 -8.31 -4.79
N THR A 44 -2.25 -7.50 -4.06
CA THR A 44 -0.96 -6.97 -4.54
C THR A 44 0.20 -7.22 -3.58
N LYS A 45 0.01 -8.04 -2.55
CA LYS A 45 0.96 -8.22 -1.44
C LYS A 45 2.36 -8.69 -1.85
N ASN A 46 2.49 -9.40 -2.95
CA ASN A 46 3.76 -9.80 -3.53
C ASN A 46 4.51 -8.61 -4.16
N SER A 47 3.78 -7.66 -4.77
CA SER A 47 4.34 -6.46 -5.40
C SER A 47 4.61 -5.33 -4.41
N THR A 48 3.77 -5.18 -3.41
CA THR A 48 3.94 -4.20 -2.32
C THR A 48 4.88 -4.70 -1.23
N PHE A 49 5.24 -5.99 -1.25
CA PHE A 49 5.98 -6.69 -0.20
C PHE A 49 5.27 -6.72 1.16
N SER A 50 3.99 -6.38 1.24
CA SER A 50 3.18 -6.57 2.45
C SER A 50 3.08 -8.04 2.84
N LEU A 51 3.35 -8.97 1.91
CA LEU A 51 3.42 -10.41 2.14
C LEU A 51 4.30 -10.77 3.35
N LYS A 52 5.38 -10.04 3.60
CA LYS A 52 6.25 -10.25 4.77
C LYS A 52 5.53 -10.11 6.10
N PHE A 53 4.54 -9.22 6.17
CA PHE A 53 3.69 -9.06 7.35
C PHE A 53 2.65 -10.18 7.42
N PHE A 54 2.02 -10.51 6.31
CA PHE A 54 1.02 -11.57 6.21
C PHE A 54 1.58 -12.94 6.65
N GLU A 55 2.81 -13.26 6.25
CA GLU A 55 3.49 -14.49 6.66
C GLU A 55 3.87 -14.49 8.15
N ALA A 56 4.24 -13.35 8.71
CA ALA A 56 4.64 -13.22 10.10
C ALA A 56 3.45 -13.13 11.07
N PHE A 57 2.34 -12.54 10.64
CA PHE A 57 1.18 -12.23 11.48
C PHE A 57 -0.14 -12.52 10.76
N PRO A 58 -0.44 -13.77 10.42
CA PRO A 58 -1.64 -14.13 9.66
C PRO A 58 -2.93 -13.75 10.39
N GLU A 59 -2.95 -13.76 11.72
CA GLU A 59 -4.10 -13.38 12.55
C GLU A 59 -4.41 -11.88 12.56
N ARG A 60 -3.45 -11.06 12.12
CA ARG A 60 -3.57 -9.59 12.01
C ARG A 60 -3.55 -9.10 10.57
N SER A 61 -3.73 -10.01 9.64
CA SER A 61 -3.70 -9.75 8.21
C SER A 61 -5.02 -10.18 7.56
N SER A 62 -5.47 -9.43 6.57
CA SER A 62 -6.64 -9.83 5.80
C SER A 62 -6.49 -9.42 4.33
N GLU A 63 -6.78 -10.37 3.46
CA GLU A 63 -6.84 -10.15 2.02
C GLU A 63 -8.23 -9.64 1.64
N CYS A 64 -8.29 -8.49 0.98
CA CYS A 64 -9.52 -7.90 0.50
C CYS A 64 -9.75 -8.11 -0.99
N PHE A 65 -8.84 -8.81 -1.66
CA PHE A 65 -8.89 -9.08 -3.09
C PHE A 65 -9.03 -7.80 -3.93
N ILE A 66 -9.58 -7.91 -5.13
CA ILE A 66 -9.78 -6.78 -6.06
C ILE A 66 -11.05 -6.01 -5.67
N ALA A 67 -11.03 -5.42 -4.48
CA ALA A 67 -12.16 -4.68 -3.90
C ALA A 67 -11.68 -3.46 -3.11
N GLU A 68 -11.14 -2.47 -3.80
CA GLU A 68 -10.42 -1.33 -3.20
C GLU A 68 -11.29 -0.50 -2.24
N GLN A 69 -12.58 -0.37 -2.53
CA GLN A 69 -13.53 0.31 -1.64
C GLN A 69 -13.72 -0.46 -0.33
N ASN A 70 -13.81 -1.80 -0.41
CA ASN A 70 -13.85 -2.64 0.77
C ASN A 70 -12.53 -2.61 1.53
N LEU A 71 -11.39 -2.67 0.82
CA LEU A 71 -10.06 -2.55 1.41
C LEU A 71 -9.94 -1.28 2.27
N ALA A 72 -10.31 -0.13 1.70
CA ALA A 72 -10.30 1.14 2.43
C ALA A 72 -11.32 1.14 3.59
N GLY A 73 -12.53 0.66 3.35
CA GLY A 73 -13.60 0.60 4.34
C GLY A 73 -13.25 -0.28 5.53
N VAL A 74 -12.68 -1.46 5.30
CA VAL A 74 -12.24 -2.39 6.35
C VAL A 74 -11.09 -1.80 7.16
N ALA A 75 -10.09 -1.21 6.50
CA ALA A 75 -8.97 -0.57 7.19
C ALA A 75 -9.42 0.59 8.08
N ILE A 76 -10.30 1.46 7.56
CA ILE A 76 -10.89 2.58 8.32
C ILE A 76 -11.72 2.04 9.48
N GLY A 77 -12.60 1.07 9.25
CA GLY A 77 -13.45 0.48 10.26
C GLY A 77 -12.66 -0.16 11.40
N ALA A 78 -11.60 -0.89 11.09
CA ALA A 78 -10.70 -1.49 12.08
C ALA A 78 -9.92 -0.43 12.88
N ALA A 79 -9.56 0.69 12.25
CA ALA A 79 -8.89 1.81 12.91
C ALA A 79 -9.82 2.68 13.76
N CYS A 80 -11.14 2.58 13.55
CA CYS A 80 -12.12 3.39 14.27
C CYS A 80 -11.97 3.22 15.79
N ARG A 81 -12.16 4.33 16.51
CA ARG A 81 -12.08 4.37 17.98
C ARG A 81 -10.69 3.97 18.51
N ASN A 82 -9.67 4.17 17.70
CA ASN A 82 -8.27 3.89 18.04
C ASN A 82 -8.00 2.42 18.47
N ARG A 83 -8.74 1.47 17.91
CA ARG A 83 -8.59 0.04 18.23
C ARG A 83 -7.33 -0.56 17.61
N ALA A 84 -7.11 -0.27 16.34
CA ALA A 84 -5.96 -0.76 15.57
C ALA A 84 -5.23 0.39 14.88
N VAL A 85 -3.98 0.13 14.53
CA VAL A 85 -3.20 0.93 13.58
C VAL A 85 -3.16 0.14 12.28
N THR A 86 -3.92 0.58 11.31
CA THR A 86 -4.12 -0.20 10.09
C THR A 86 -3.25 0.28 8.94
N PHE A 87 -2.78 -0.67 8.15
CA PHE A 87 -2.06 -0.44 6.90
C PHE A 87 -2.79 -1.14 5.77
N ALA A 88 -3.28 -0.38 4.80
CA ALA A 88 -3.92 -0.90 3.59
C ALA A 88 -3.01 -0.69 2.39
N SER A 89 -2.75 -1.75 1.64
CA SER A 89 -1.79 -1.76 0.54
C SER A 89 -2.45 -2.18 -0.75
N THR A 90 -2.22 -1.42 -1.81
CA THR A 90 -2.51 -1.78 -3.20
C THR A 90 -1.75 -0.85 -4.13
N PHE A 91 -2.04 -0.84 -5.43
CA PHE A 91 -1.46 0.15 -6.35
C PHE A 91 -2.15 1.51 -6.18
N ALA A 92 -1.37 2.59 -6.31
CA ALA A 92 -1.88 3.95 -6.17
C ALA A 92 -3.06 4.24 -7.13
N ALA A 93 -2.95 3.76 -8.37
CA ALA A 93 -4.00 3.88 -9.36
C ALA A 93 -5.32 3.22 -8.91
N PHE A 94 -5.24 2.08 -8.22
CA PHE A 94 -6.41 1.35 -7.75
C PHE A 94 -7.08 2.04 -6.57
N PHE A 95 -6.33 2.71 -5.70
CA PHE A 95 -6.91 3.53 -4.64
C PHE A 95 -7.76 4.70 -5.14
N SER A 96 -7.62 5.13 -6.41
CA SER A 96 -8.51 6.14 -6.98
C SER A 96 -9.99 5.73 -6.90
N ARG A 97 -10.26 4.41 -6.93
CA ARG A 97 -11.60 3.86 -6.79
C ARG A 97 -12.17 3.99 -5.38
N ALA A 98 -11.31 4.15 -4.37
CA ALA A 98 -11.68 4.26 -2.97
C ALA A 98 -11.54 5.69 -2.42
N ALA A 99 -11.48 6.71 -3.28
CA ALA A 99 -11.25 8.10 -2.90
C ALA A 99 -12.28 8.61 -1.87
N ASP A 100 -13.55 8.22 -2.02
CA ASP A 100 -14.62 8.60 -1.11
C ASP A 100 -14.42 7.99 0.28
N GLN A 101 -14.10 6.70 0.36
CA GLN A 101 -13.85 6.00 1.62
C GLN A 101 -12.63 6.60 2.35
N ILE A 102 -11.55 6.87 1.61
CA ILE A 102 -10.33 7.47 2.16
C ILE A 102 -10.63 8.87 2.72
N ARG A 103 -11.39 9.67 1.97
CA ARG A 103 -11.84 11.00 2.42
C ARG A 103 -12.67 10.91 3.72
N MET A 104 -13.58 9.95 3.80
CA MET A 104 -14.39 9.74 5.01
C MET A 104 -13.54 9.26 6.18
N GLY A 105 -12.53 8.44 5.95
CA GLY A 105 -11.55 8.04 6.96
C GLY A 105 -10.79 9.23 7.54
N ALA A 106 -10.38 10.17 6.69
CA ALA A 106 -9.72 11.41 7.12
C ALA A 106 -10.63 12.30 7.96
N ILE A 107 -11.89 12.49 7.53
CA ILE A 107 -12.89 13.25 8.29
C ILE A 107 -13.15 12.61 9.67
N SER A 108 -13.13 11.28 9.73
CA SER A 108 -13.35 10.52 10.96
C SER A 108 -12.10 10.44 11.84
N GLN A 109 -10.98 11.05 11.45
CA GLN A 109 -9.70 11.06 12.18
C GLN A 109 -9.22 9.67 12.57
N THR A 110 -9.36 8.70 11.67
CA THR A 110 -8.93 7.31 11.91
C THR A 110 -7.43 7.15 11.71
N ASN A 111 -6.81 6.25 12.48
CA ASN A 111 -5.40 5.88 12.31
C ASN A 111 -5.26 4.78 11.25
N ALA A 112 -5.76 5.07 10.05
CA ALA A 112 -5.63 4.22 8.87
C ALA A 112 -4.56 4.78 7.93
N ASN A 113 -3.60 3.94 7.57
CA ASN A 113 -2.49 4.29 6.70
C ASN A 113 -2.65 3.59 5.36
N PHE A 114 -2.54 4.34 4.26
CA PHE A 114 -2.72 3.83 2.92
C PHE A 114 -1.40 3.85 2.16
N CYS A 115 -0.97 2.69 1.67
CA CYS A 115 0.24 2.53 0.88
C CYS A 115 -0.10 2.23 -0.57
N GLY A 116 -0.11 3.25 -1.40
CA GLY A 116 -0.28 3.14 -2.85
C GLY A 116 1.07 2.99 -3.55
N SER A 117 1.42 1.78 -3.97
CA SER A 117 2.63 1.53 -4.75
C SER A 117 2.42 1.86 -6.23
N HIS A 118 3.49 1.83 -7.03
CA HIS A 118 3.45 2.07 -8.48
C HIS A 118 2.83 3.44 -8.85
N ALA A 119 3.16 4.49 -8.07
CA ALA A 119 2.77 5.86 -8.33
C ALA A 119 3.82 6.58 -9.18
N GLY A 120 3.38 7.47 -10.08
CA GLY A 120 4.25 8.27 -10.93
C GLY A 120 4.62 7.58 -12.24
N ILE A 121 5.77 7.96 -12.81
CA ILE A 121 6.29 7.37 -14.05
C ILE A 121 6.88 6.01 -13.69
N SER A 122 6.15 4.95 -13.98
CA SER A 122 6.57 3.57 -13.80
C SER A 122 6.83 2.90 -15.14
N ILE A 123 7.77 1.96 -15.15
CA ILE A 123 8.08 1.16 -16.32
C ILE A 123 7.16 -0.05 -16.34
N GLY A 124 6.49 -0.22 -17.44
CA GLY A 124 5.67 -1.37 -17.75
C GLY A 124 4.16 -1.09 -17.68
N GLU A 125 3.47 -1.67 -18.62
CA GLU A 125 2.03 -1.87 -18.69
C GLU A 125 1.11 -0.68 -18.39
N GLY A 126 1.42 0.50 -18.92
CA GLY A 126 0.45 1.59 -19.12
C GLY A 126 -0.07 2.30 -17.86
N ASN A 127 0.54 2.07 -16.71
CA ASN A 127 0.09 2.68 -15.46
C ASN A 127 0.77 4.02 -15.17
N CYS A 128 0.69 4.95 -16.12
CA CYS A 128 1.00 6.36 -15.87
C CYS A 128 -0.20 7.05 -15.20
N TYR A 129 -0.45 6.74 -13.94
CA TYR A 129 -1.41 7.53 -13.18
C TYR A 129 -0.69 8.50 -12.28
N PHE A 130 -0.79 9.77 -12.61
CA PHE A 130 -0.48 10.87 -11.71
C PHE A 130 -1.58 10.91 -10.66
N MET A 131 -1.34 10.36 -9.49
CA MET A 131 -2.20 10.63 -8.35
C MET A 131 -1.47 11.55 -7.39
N SER A 132 -1.68 12.85 -7.58
CA SER A 132 -1.51 13.81 -6.50
C SER A 132 -2.80 13.81 -5.70
N MET A 133 -2.86 13.03 -4.63
CA MET A 133 -3.88 13.25 -3.61
C MET A 133 -3.31 14.28 -2.63
N ALA A 134 -3.56 15.55 -2.90
CA ALA A 134 -3.45 16.58 -1.89
C ALA A 134 -4.76 16.56 -1.06
N PHE A 135 -4.65 16.18 0.19
CA PHE A 135 -5.68 16.39 1.20
C PHE A 135 -5.30 17.58 2.05
#